data_a76324980316debefcbfd8e78004aaa8
#
_entry.id   a76324980316debefcbfd8e78004aaa8
#
_cell.length_a   1.000
_cell.length_b   1.000
_cell.length_c   1.000
_cell.angle_alpha   90.00
_cell.angle_beta   90.00
_cell.angle_gamma   90.00
#
_symmetry.space_group_name_H-M   'P 1'
#
loop_
_entity.id
_entity.type
_entity.pdbx_description
1 polymer ?
#
loop_
_entity_poly.entity_id
_entity_poly.type
_entity_poly.pdbx_seq_one_letter_code
_entity_poly.pdbx_strand_id
1 'polypeptide(L)'
;MKRFTWLLLAFALLVAPAHSANLKWAAQNDILTLDPHSQNHATTNSILQHTYEGLTRYTKDYKVEPCLATSWKQMSETHWRFNLRKGVKFHDGSPFTADDVLFSFNRIRQPQGTMQIYVTGIKEVKKIDDYTVDLLTDGPIPILLRNIIDFRIMSKAWADKTNSQNVQDYAKKQETFASRNTNGTGPYLIKTWEPDKQIVFAHHKGWWGKLDGNVTDVVYTPIKSDATRVSALLAGDVDLVTDLPVQDVDRLRKSANTKVLDGHEVRTIFIGMDQHNDELKYADVKGKNPFKDVRVRQALNMAVDREAIRRVVMRGLSIPAAIMVAPGVHGHSKDIDRVMKYDPNGAKKLLAEAGYPNGFEFTLDCPNNRYVNDERICQALVGMWAKAGVRARLNSMPFANFIPKILN
;
A
#
# COMPACT_ATOMS: atom_id res chain seq x y z
N MET A 1 -75.89 23.58 -0.33
CA MET A 1 -74.61 23.92 0.34
C MET A 1 -73.88 22.65 0.69
N LYS A 2 -72.96 22.15 -0.12
CA LYS A 2 -72.17 20.93 0.15
C LYS A 2 -70.80 21.35 0.68
N ARG A 3 -70.48 20.97 1.90
CA ARG A 3 -69.18 21.21 2.52
C ARG A 3 -68.20 20.12 2.07
N PHE A 4 -67.14 20.50 1.35
CA PHE A 4 -66.02 19.62 0.99
C PHE A 4 -65.01 19.70 2.12
N THR A 5 -64.82 18.57 2.80
CA THR A 5 -63.79 18.41 3.87
C THR A 5 -62.51 17.86 3.21
N TRP A 6 -61.43 18.67 3.15
CA TRP A 6 -60.13 18.23 2.69
C TRP A 6 -59.40 17.48 3.83
N LEU A 7 -59.15 16.18 3.63
CA LEU A 7 -58.26 15.39 4.48
C LEU A 7 -56.80 15.62 3.97
N LEU A 8 -56.00 16.35 4.72
CA LEU A 8 -54.55 16.43 4.53
C LEU A 8 -53.93 15.15 5.12
N LEU A 9 -53.52 14.20 4.28
CA LEU A 9 -52.68 13.07 4.65
C LEU A 9 -51.25 13.60 4.84
N ALA A 10 -50.80 13.78 6.06
CA ALA A 10 -49.39 14.02 6.40
C ALA A 10 -48.60 12.71 6.21
N PHE A 11 -47.85 12.61 5.12
CA PHE A 11 -46.88 11.55 4.92
C PHE A 11 -45.67 11.82 5.84
N ALA A 12 -45.68 11.25 7.05
CA ALA A 12 -44.50 11.20 7.92
C ALA A 12 -43.46 10.28 7.25
N LEU A 13 -42.45 10.86 6.59
CA LEU A 13 -41.24 10.15 6.19
C LEU A 13 -40.59 9.60 7.48
N LEU A 14 -40.84 8.35 7.78
CA LEU A 14 -40.07 7.57 8.77
C LEU A 14 -38.65 7.44 8.22
N VAL A 15 -37.78 8.37 8.57
CA VAL A 15 -36.34 8.18 8.45
C VAL A 15 -35.99 7.09 9.45
N ALA A 16 -35.92 5.85 8.99
CA ALA A 16 -35.41 4.75 9.82
C ALA A 16 -33.99 5.14 10.29
N PRO A 17 -33.70 5.07 11.60
CA PRO A 17 -32.36 5.32 12.07
C PRO A 17 -31.42 4.33 11.38
N ALA A 18 -30.37 4.83 10.73
CA ALA A 18 -29.33 3.98 10.17
C ALA A 18 -28.75 3.14 11.32
N HIS A 19 -29.06 1.85 11.32
CA HIS A 19 -28.51 0.94 12.32
C HIS A 19 -26.99 0.93 12.20
N SER A 20 -26.29 1.16 13.31
CA SER A 20 -24.84 1.02 13.35
C SER A 20 -24.47 -0.42 13.02
N ALA A 21 -23.47 -0.61 12.16
CA ALA A 21 -23.02 -1.93 11.75
C ALA A 21 -21.63 -2.20 12.32
N ASN A 22 -21.41 -3.41 12.79
CA ASN A 22 -20.11 -3.95 13.13
C ASN A 22 -19.57 -4.68 11.91
N LEU A 23 -18.30 -4.47 11.55
CA LEU A 23 -17.63 -5.14 10.46
C LEU A 23 -16.51 -6.02 11.00
N LYS A 24 -16.55 -7.30 10.68
CA LYS A 24 -15.46 -8.23 10.92
C LYS A 24 -14.63 -8.37 9.64
N TRP A 25 -13.42 -7.87 9.68
CA TRP A 25 -12.52 -7.82 8.52
C TRP A 25 -11.32 -8.73 8.74
N ALA A 26 -11.02 -9.62 7.80
CA ALA A 26 -9.81 -10.44 7.82
C ALA A 26 -8.89 -10.13 6.63
N ALA A 27 -7.59 -10.15 6.90
CA ALA A 27 -6.55 -10.07 5.89
C ALA A 27 -5.36 -10.98 6.26
N GLN A 28 -4.38 -11.09 5.37
CA GLN A 28 -3.25 -12.00 5.57
C GLN A 28 -2.29 -11.56 6.67
N ASN A 29 -2.00 -10.26 6.76
CA ASN A 29 -0.91 -9.73 7.57
C ASN A 29 -1.41 -8.88 8.73
N ASP A 30 -0.67 -8.88 9.84
CA ASP A 30 -0.83 -7.89 10.92
C ASP A 30 -0.02 -6.62 10.61
N ILE A 31 -0.26 -5.56 11.38
CA ILE A 31 0.55 -4.34 11.35
C ILE A 31 1.85 -4.54 12.14
N LEU A 32 2.82 -3.67 11.87
CA LEU A 32 4.11 -3.71 12.56
C LEU A 32 4.17 -2.78 13.78
N THR A 33 3.41 -1.69 13.74
CA THR A 33 3.43 -0.63 14.75
C THR A 33 2.22 0.27 14.60
N LEU A 34 1.86 0.99 15.66
CA LEU A 34 0.89 2.10 15.60
C LEU A 34 1.56 3.47 15.44
N ASP A 35 2.90 3.55 15.46
CA ASP A 35 3.63 4.80 15.20
C ASP A 35 3.53 5.16 13.71
N PRO A 36 2.88 6.30 13.35
CA PRO A 36 2.59 6.65 11.96
C PRO A 36 3.82 6.99 11.12
N HIS A 37 4.98 7.22 11.75
CA HIS A 37 6.21 7.63 11.08
C HIS A 37 7.31 6.56 11.08
N SER A 38 7.07 5.40 11.75
CA SER A 38 8.10 4.37 11.92
C SER A 38 8.29 3.51 10.68
N GLN A 39 7.22 2.85 10.19
CA GLN A 39 7.36 1.80 9.19
C GLN A 39 6.56 2.06 7.91
N ASN A 40 7.26 2.10 6.77
CA ASN A 40 6.62 2.10 5.45
C ASN A 40 6.24 0.67 5.04
N HIS A 41 5.20 0.15 5.66
CA HIS A 41 4.66 -1.20 5.43
C HIS A 41 3.20 -1.12 4.98
N ALA A 42 2.87 -1.78 3.88
CA ALA A 42 1.56 -1.63 3.22
C ALA A 42 0.37 -1.88 4.15
N THR A 43 0.36 -2.98 4.92
CA THR A 43 -0.73 -3.28 5.85
C THR A 43 -0.80 -2.26 6.98
N THR A 44 0.36 -1.88 7.56
CA THR A 44 0.44 -0.83 8.59
C THR A 44 -0.10 0.49 8.05
N ASN A 45 0.29 0.88 6.83
CA ASN A 45 -0.18 2.09 6.17
C ASN A 45 -1.69 2.04 5.90
N SER A 46 -2.21 0.91 5.41
CA SER A 46 -3.64 0.71 5.17
C SER A 46 -4.48 0.83 6.45
N ILE A 47 -4.01 0.28 7.55
CA ILE A 47 -4.69 0.37 8.85
C ILE A 47 -4.61 1.79 9.42
N LEU A 48 -3.43 2.40 9.44
CA LEU A 48 -3.22 3.70 10.07
C LEU A 48 -3.88 4.87 9.33
N GLN A 49 -4.18 4.74 8.03
CA GLN A 49 -4.91 5.78 7.29
C GLN A 49 -6.36 5.97 7.75
N HIS A 50 -6.94 5.00 8.49
CA HIS A 50 -8.25 5.17 9.13
C HIS A 50 -8.19 6.03 10.38
N THR A 51 -7.01 6.19 10.95
CA THR A 51 -6.74 6.86 12.23
C THR A 51 -6.01 8.19 12.06
N TYR A 52 -5.04 8.25 11.17
CA TYR A 52 -4.25 9.45 10.90
C TYR A 52 -4.54 9.98 9.50
N GLU A 53 -4.57 11.29 9.36
CA GLU A 53 -4.79 11.99 8.09
C GLU A 53 -3.57 12.83 7.70
N GLY A 54 -3.40 13.05 6.39
CA GLY A 54 -2.42 13.96 5.82
C GLY A 54 -3.03 15.32 5.47
N LEU A 55 -2.25 16.21 4.88
CA LEU A 55 -2.75 17.50 4.37
C LEU A 55 -3.66 17.27 3.16
N THR A 56 -3.34 16.29 2.35
CA THR A 56 -4.10 15.86 1.16
C THR A 56 -4.47 14.39 1.29
N ARG A 57 -5.40 13.90 0.48
CA ARG A 57 -5.74 12.46 0.38
C ARG A 57 -6.08 12.06 -1.04
N TYR A 58 -6.19 10.77 -1.33
CA TYR A 58 -6.70 10.25 -2.60
C TYR A 58 -8.22 10.13 -2.60
N THR A 59 -8.81 10.46 -3.75
CA THR A 59 -10.17 9.99 -4.10
C THR A 59 -10.14 8.52 -4.49
N LYS A 60 -11.32 7.91 -4.71
CA LYS A 60 -11.46 6.54 -5.24
C LYS A 60 -10.77 6.33 -6.60
N ASP A 61 -10.61 7.41 -7.38
CA ASP A 61 -9.97 7.41 -8.71
C ASP A 61 -8.50 7.86 -8.66
N TYR A 62 -7.85 7.79 -7.49
CA TYR A 62 -6.45 8.21 -7.27
C TYR A 62 -6.14 9.67 -7.64
N LYS A 63 -7.15 10.54 -7.62
CA LYS A 63 -6.96 11.99 -7.71
C LYS A 63 -6.67 12.56 -6.33
N VAL A 64 -5.87 13.62 -6.29
CA VAL A 64 -5.60 14.32 -5.04
C VAL A 64 -6.76 15.24 -4.69
N GLU A 65 -7.22 15.19 -3.45
CA GLU A 65 -8.25 16.08 -2.92
C GLU A 65 -7.85 16.66 -1.54
N PRO A 66 -8.49 17.76 -1.10
CA PRO A 66 -8.30 18.33 0.23
C PRO A 66 -8.59 17.32 1.36
N CYS A 67 -7.76 17.37 2.43
CA CYS A 67 -7.97 16.64 3.67
C CYS A 67 -7.83 17.60 4.87
N LEU A 68 -6.74 17.55 5.64
CA LEU A 68 -6.47 18.52 6.70
C LEU A 68 -6.11 19.91 6.15
N ALA A 69 -5.62 20.01 4.91
CA ALA A 69 -5.61 21.27 4.17
C ALA A 69 -6.91 21.40 3.39
N THR A 70 -7.54 22.59 3.43
CA THR A 70 -8.74 22.92 2.65
C THR A 70 -8.43 23.41 1.24
N SER A 71 -7.24 23.99 1.06
CA SER A 71 -6.72 24.49 -0.21
C SER A 71 -5.22 24.67 -0.15
N TRP A 72 -4.60 24.79 -1.32
CA TRP A 72 -3.18 25.12 -1.47
C TRP A 72 -2.94 25.98 -2.69
N LYS A 73 -1.81 26.67 -2.68
CA LYS A 73 -1.34 27.47 -3.80
C LYS A 73 0.16 27.33 -3.94
N GLN A 74 0.62 27.06 -5.15
CA GLN A 74 2.04 27.17 -5.49
C GLN A 74 2.40 28.64 -5.66
N MET A 75 3.22 29.15 -4.76
CA MET A 75 3.65 30.55 -4.71
C MET A 75 4.87 30.81 -5.61
N SER A 76 5.73 29.78 -5.74
CA SER A 76 6.84 29.69 -6.68
C SER A 76 7.15 28.23 -6.99
N GLU A 77 8.12 27.92 -7.84
CA GLU A 77 8.52 26.54 -8.17
C GLU A 77 8.89 25.71 -6.92
N THR A 78 9.37 26.35 -5.88
CA THR A 78 9.84 25.71 -4.64
C THR A 78 9.08 26.14 -3.40
N HIS A 79 7.96 26.85 -3.53
CA HIS A 79 7.20 27.37 -2.41
C HIS A 79 5.70 27.09 -2.57
N TRP A 80 5.14 26.36 -1.62
CA TRP A 80 3.72 26.01 -1.57
C TRP A 80 3.11 26.50 -0.27
N ARG A 81 1.95 27.16 -0.34
CA ARG A 81 1.15 27.59 0.82
C ARG A 81 -0.08 26.72 0.96
N PHE A 82 -0.34 26.23 2.16
CA PHE A 82 -1.50 25.42 2.51
C PHE A 82 -2.35 26.13 3.55
N ASN A 83 -3.67 26.21 3.31
CA ASN A 83 -4.63 26.66 4.29
C ASN A 83 -5.21 25.43 5.00
N LEU A 84 -5.10 25.40 6.32
CA LEU A 84 -5.50 24.27 7.15
C LEU A 84 -6.98 24.34 7.52
N ARG A 85 -7.58 23.19 7.76
CA ARG A 85 -8.96 23.05 8.19
C ARG A 85 -9.12 23.48 9.63
N LYS A 86 -10.01 24.44 9.89
CA LYS A 86 -10.34 24.90 11.24
C LYS A 86 -11.34 23.96 11.92
N GLY A 87 -11.30 23.88 13.25
CA GLY A 87 -12.24 23.11 14.06
C GLY A 87 -12.01 21.60 14.08
N VAL A 88 -10.96 21.11 13.43
CA VAL A 88 -10.54 19.69 13.52
C VAL A 88 -10.01 19.42 14.92
N LYS A 89 -10.37 18.26 15.46
CA LYS A 89 -9.86 17.76 16.75
C LYS A 89 -9.21 16.40 16.57
N PHE A 90 -8.15 16.17 17.32
CA PHE A 90 -7.59 14.83 17.51
C PHE A 90 -8.55 13.95 18.34
N HIS A 91 -8.30 12.66 18.39
CA HIS A 91 -9.12 11.69 19.11
C HIS A 91 -9.23 11.96 20.61
N ASP A 92 -8.24 12.63 21.21
CA ASP A 92 -8.25 13.06 22.62
C ASP A 92 -8.97 14.39 22.83
N GLY A 93 -9.50 15.00 21.75
CA GLY A 93 -10.23 16.29 21.78
C GLY A 93 -9.34 17.52 21.64
N SER A 94 -8.01 17.40 21.63
CA SER A 94 -7.09 18.51 21.39
C SER A 94 -7.26 19.10 19.98
N PRO A 95 -7.10 20.42 19.79
CA PRO A 95 -7.27 21.05 18.50
C PRO A 95 -6.10 20.76 17.57
N PHE A 96 -6.38 20.62 16.26
CA PHE A 96 -5.38 20.54 15.21
C PHE A 96 -4.99 21.95 14.75
N THR A 97 -3.69 22.23 14.67
CA THR A 97 -3.12 23.51 14.21
C THR A 97 -1.85 23.31 13.37
N ALA A 98 -1.29 24.41 12.90
CA ALA A 98 -0.01 24.45 12.18
C ALA A 98 1.16 23.90 13.02
N ASP A 99 1.11 24.00 14.36
CA ASP A 99 2.16 23.45 15.22
C ASP A 99 2.27 21.92 15.11
N ASP A 100 1.14 21.22 14.88
CA ASP A 100 1.11 19.78 14.68
C ASP A 100 1.72 19.39 13.33
N VAL A 101 1.55 20.22 12.30
CA VAL A 101 2.17 20.03 10.99
C VAL A 101 3.68 20.17 11.08
N LEU A 102 4.16 21.23 11.75
CA LEU A 102 5.60 21.44 11.98
C LEU A 102 6.22 20.31 12.79
N PHE A 103 5.56 19.93 13.88
CA PHE A 103 5.98 18.82 14.73
C PHE A 103 6.09 17.53 13.94
N SER A 104 5.04 17.18 13.18
CA SER A 104 5.00 15.96 12.39
C SER A 104 6.07 15.94 11.31
N PHE A 105 6.35 17.11 10.67
CA PHE A 105 7.42 17.22 9.68
C PHE A 105 8.80 16.97 10.30
N ASN A 106 9.09 17.56 11.45
CA ASN A 106 10.37 17.34 12.13
C ASN A 106 10.50 15.89 12.61
N ARG A 107 9.39 15.29 13.05
CA ARG A 107 9.37 13.92 13.54
C ARG A 107 9.57 12.88 12.43
N ILE A 108 8.84 12.98 11.31
CA ILE A 108 8.92 11.99 10.21
C ILE A 108 10.31 11.93 9.56
N ARG A 109 11.10 13.01 9.65
CA ARG A 109 12.47 13.09 9.11
C ARG A 109 13.53 12.39 9.97
N GLN A 110 13.18 11.92 11.15
CA GLN A 110 14.13 11.23 12.02
C GLN A 110 14.61 9.91 11.37
N PRO A 111 15.90 9.58 11.45
CA PRO A 111 16.53 8.51 10.67
C PRO A 111 16.06 7.09 11.05
N GLN A 112 15.42 6.93 12.22
CA GLN A 112 14.93 5.63 12.69
C GLN A 112 13.69 5.16 11.92
N GLY A 113 12.92 6.10 11.33
CA GLY A 113 11.72 5.81 10.56
C GLY A 113 12.00 5.58 9.09
N THR A 114 11.11 4.86 8.42
CA THR A 114 11.15 4.65 6.96
C THR A 114 10.12 5.48 6.19
N MET A 115 9.29 6.28 6.91
CA MET A 115 8.27 7.14 6.30
C MET A 115 8.83 8.47 5.78
N GLN A 116 10.08 8.82 6.08
CA GLN A 116 10.73 10.05 5.64
C GLN A 116 10.74 10.24 4.11
N ILE A 117 10.61 9.15 3.36
CA ILE A 117 10.54 9.18 1.89
C ILE A 117 9.41 10.08 1.37
N TYR A 118 8.30 10.21 2.10
CA TYR A 118 7.14 11.02 1.71
C TYR A 118 7.33 12.52 1.87
N VAL A 119 8.38 12.94 2.58
CA VAL A 119 8.76 14.35 2.75
C VAL A 119 10.14 14.67 2.16
N THR A 120 10.71 13.74 1.41
CA THR A 120 12.00 13.94 0.70
C THR A 120 11.91 15.14 -0.22
N GLY A 121 12.93 16.00 -0.17
CA GLY A 121 13.01 17.24 -0.96
C GLY A 121 12.21 18.41 -0.35
N ILE A 122 11.44 18.22 0.74
CA ILE A 122 10.89 19.31 1.52
C ILE A 122 11.99 19.79 2.49
N LYS A 123 12.47 20.99 2.24
CA LYS A 123 13.52 21.63 3.05
C LYS A 123 13.00 22.09 4.41
N GLU A 124 11.83 22.73 4.40
CA GLU A 124 11.30 23.39 5.56
C GLU A 124 9.77 23.47 5.52
N VAL A 125 9.12 23.39 6.67
CA VAL A 125 7.71 23.73 6.88
C VAL A 125 7.69 24.95 7.81
N LYS A 126 7.09 26.06 7.36
CA LYS A 126 6.96 27.31 8.13
C LYS A 126 5.52 27.52 8.57
N LYS A 127 5.33 27.78 9.86
CA LYS A 127 4.08 28.31 10.37
C LYS A 127 3.96 29.78 9.99
N ILE A 128 2.88 30.16 9.31
CA ILE A 128 2.53 31.54 9.01
C ILE A 128 1.56 32.07 10.07
N ASP A 129 0.55 31.28 10.37
CA ASP A 129 -0.39 31.44 11.48
C ASP A 129 -0.90 30.07 11.92
N ASP A 130 -1.87 29.99 12.84
CA ASP A 130 -2.38 28.70 13.38
C ASP A 130 -3.03 27.81 12.34
N TYR A 131 -3.42 28.36 11.17
CA TYR A 131 -4.12 27.63 10.10
C TYR A 131 -3.52 27.86 8.72
N THR A 132 -2.26 28.34 8.67
CA THR A 132 -1.54 28.52 7.41
C THR A 132 -0.11 28.04 7.56
N VAL A 133 0.33 27.15 6.67
CA VAL A 133 1.72 26.68 6.60
C VAL A 133 2.28 26.84 5.20
N ASP A 134 3.56 27.15 5.12
CA ASP A 134 4.34 27.14 3.89
C ASP A 134 5.26 25.91 3.88
N LEU A 135 5.27 25.18 2.77
CA LEU A 135 6.23 24.13 2.47
C LEU A 135 7.25 24.69 1.46
N LEU A 136 8.51 24.69 1.86
CA LEU A 136 9.65 25.08 1.02
C LEU A 136 10.40 23.83 0.60
N THR A 137 10.73 23.71 -0.69
CA THR A 137 11.40 22.56 -1.26
C THR A 137 12.81 22.92 -1.76
N ASP A 138 13.72 21.93 -1.83
CA ASP A 138 15.10 22.12 -2.32
C ASP A 138 15.14 22.40 -3.84
N GLY A 139 14.13 21.94 -4.58
CA GLY A 139 13.90 22.14 -6.00
C GLY A 139 12.44 21.92 -6.34
N PRO A 140 12.03 22.08 -7.61
CA PRO A 140 10.65 21.79 -8.02
C PRO A 140 10.28 20.33 -7.77
N ILE A 141 9.13 20.09 -7.10
CA ILE A 141 8.58 18.75 -6.87
C ILE A 141 7.17 18.68 -7.50
N PRO A 142 7.05 18.27 -8.75
CA PRO A 142 5.75 18.22 -9.46
C PRO A 142 4.71 17.29 -8.79
N ILE A 143 5.18 16.29 -8.04
CA ILE A 143 4.35 15.30 -7.36
C ILE A 143 4.18 15.57 -5.86
N LEU A 144 4.53 16.75 -5.37
CA LEU A 144 4.49 17.10 -3.93
C LEU A 144 3.15 16.74 -3.29
N LEU A 145 2.04 17.13 -3.90
CA LEU A 145 0.70 16.89 -3.37
C LEU A 145 0.34 15.41 -3.24
N ARG A 146 0.99 14.53 -4.02
CA ARG A 146 0.83 13.08 -3.91
C ARG A 146 1.73 12.50 -2.81
N ASN A 147 2.95 13.00 -2.72
CA ASN A 147 3.91 12.53 -1.71
C ASN A 147 3.39 12.80 -0.29
N ILE A 148 2.84 13.99 -0.04
CA ILE A 148 2.38 14.38 1.31
C ILE A 148 1.06 13.73 1.75
N ILE A 149 0.44 12.86 0.96
CA ILE A 149 -0.74 12.09 1.38
C ILE A 149 -0.41 11.19 2.57
N ASP A 150 0.75 10.53 2.54
CA ASP A 150 1.24 9.68 3.61
C ASP A 150 2.11 10.44 4.64
N PHE A 151 2.22 11.76 4.49
CA PHE A 151 2.71 12.64 5.55
C PHE A 151 1.61 12.82 6.61
N ARG A 152 1.50 11.84 7.50
CA ARG A 152 0.46 11.77 8.52
C ARG A 152 0.72 12.76 9.63
N ILE A 153 -0.33 13.47 10.05
CA ILE A 153 -0.22 14.48 11.09
C ILE A 153 -0.52 13.86 12.45
N MET A 154 0.39 14.09 13.39
CA MET A 154 0.35 13.61 14.77
C MET A 154 0.23 14.82 15.71
N SER A 155 -0.53 14.69 16.79
CA SER A 155 -0.68 15.75 17.79
C SER A 155 0.64 15.98 18.52
N LYS A 156 1.12 17.24 18.47
CA LYS A 156 2.29 17.66 19.23
C LYS A 156 2.04 17.57 20.75
N ALA A 157 0.88 18.05 21.20
CA ALA A 157 0.53 18.02 22.61
C ALA A 157 0.44 16.62 23.19
N TRP A 158 -0.13 15.67 22.41
CA TRP A 158 -0.16 14.26 22.80
C TRP A 158 1.24 13.64 22.84
N ALA A 159 2.07 13.92 21.84
CA ALA A 159 3.43 13.43 21.80
C ALA A 159 4.27 13.95 22.98
N ASP A 160 4.11 15.22 23.34
CA ASP A 160 4.80 15.82 24.50
C ASP A 160 4.34 15.15 25.81
N LYS A 161 3.03 14.91 25.96
CA LYS A 161 2.44 14.26 27.15
C LYS A 161 2.89 12.79 27.31
N THR A 162 3.14 12.09 26.21
CA THR A 162 3.40 10.64 26.19
C THR A 162 4.86 10.28 25.90
N ASN A 163 5.77 11.25 25.87
CA ASN A 163 7.17 11.08 25.48
C ASN A 163 7.34 10.40 24.11
N SER A 164 6.49 10.80 23.14
CA SER A 164 6.44 10.23 21.80
C SER A 164 7.01 11.16 20.71
N GLN A 165 7.89 12.11 21.11
CA GLN A 165 8.53 13.05 20.17
C GLN A 165 9.49 12.32 19.19
N ASN A 166 10.05 11.21 19.61
CA ASN A 166 10.94 10.41 18.78
C ASN A 166 10.17 9.30 18.04
N VAL A 167 10.57 9.04 16.79
CA VAL A 167 10.07 7.90 16.01
C VAL A 167 10.59 6.61 16.61
N GLN A 168 9.75 5.60 16.65
CA GLN A 168 10.14 4.25 17.09
C GLN A 168 11.28 3.70 16.23
N ASP A 169 12.34 3.22 16.85
CA ASP A 169 13.38 2.40 16.19
C ASP A 169 12.92 0.94 16.16
N TYR A 170 12.19 0.60 15.08
CA TYR A 170 11.64 -0.74 14.90
C TYR A 170 12.72 -1.79 14.71
N ALA A 171 13.84 -1.45 14.06
CA ALA A 171 14.96 -2.38 13.83
C ALA A 171 15.59 -2.83 15.14
N LYS A 172 15.64 -1.95 16.13
CA LYS A 172 16.10 -2.27 17.49
C LYS A 172 15.01 -2.85 18.39
N LYS A 173 13.83 -3.16 17.84
CA LYS A 173 12.68 -3.68 18.60
C LYS A 173 12.26 -2.75 19.76
N GLN A 174 12.44 -1.45 19.59
CA GLN A 174 12.07 -0.46 20.59
C GLN A 174 10.55 -0.43 20.77
N GLU A 175 10.10 -0.45 22.02
CA GLU A 175 8.70 -0.18 22.37
C GLU A 175 8.58 1.28 22.84
N THR A 176 7.65 2.02 22.27
CA THR A 176 7.30 3.39 22.65
C THR A 176 5.82 3.49 22.92
N PHE A 177 5.37 4.57 23.57
CA PHE A 177 3.93 4.78 23.77
C PHE A 177 3.21 4.88 22.43
N ALA A 178 3.77 5.61 21.45
CA ALA A 178 3.19 5.76 20.11
C ALA A 178 3.20 4.43 19.30
N SER A 179 4.08 3.48 19.60
CA SER A 179 4.08 2.18 18.91
C SER A 179 2.90 1.28 19.31
N ARG A 180 2.21 1.60 20.42
CA ARG A 180 1.09 0.84 20.98
C ARG A 180 -0.20 1.64 21.11
N ASN A 181 -0.17 2.95 20.92
CA ASN A 181 -1.31 3.85 21.06
C ASN A 181 -1.39 4.84 19.91
N THR A 182 -2.59 5.32 19.63
CA THR A 182 -2.83 6.28 18.55
C THR A 182 -3.55 7.53 19.05
N ASN A 183 -3.25 8.69 18.44
CA ASN A 183 -4.04 9.90 18.58
C ASN A 183 -3.99 10.68 17.24
N GLY A 184 -4.89 10.36 16.34
CA GLY A 184 -5.03 10.99 15.03
C GLY A 184 -6.27 11.84 14.91
N THR A 185 -6.54 12.30 13.70
CA THR A 185 -7.72 13.11 13.36
C THR A 185 -8.75 12.33 12.54
N GLY A 186 -8.46 11.07 12.20
CA GLY A 186 -9.21 10.27 11.24
C GLY A 186 -10.56 9.77 11.74
N PRO A 187 -11.36 9.16 10.85
CA PRO A 187 -12.73 8.72 11.14
C PRO A 187 -12.83 7.60 12.17
N TYR A 188 -11.76 6.85 12.37
CA TYR A 188 -11.73 5.75 13.34
C TYR A 188 -10.56 5.89 14.30
N LEU A 189 -10.82 5.56 15.56
CA LEU A 189 -9.79 5.40 16.59
C LEU A 189 -9.57 3.90 16.82
N ILE A 190 -8.31 3.53 17.06
CA ILE A 190 -7.95 2.17 17.46
C ILE A 190 -8.13 2.07 18.99
N LYS A 191 -9.01 1.18 19.41
CA LYS A 191 -9.28 0.90 20.83
C LYS A 191 -8.25 -0.03 21.43
N THR A 192 -7.94 -1.10 20.68
CA THR A 192 -6.95 -2.10 21.10
C THR A 192 -6.26 -2.67 19.89
N TRP A 193 -5.00 -3.02 20.05
CA TRP A 193 -4.25 -3.88 19.16
C TRP A 193 -3.58 -4.99 19.97
N GLU A 194 -4.01 -6.21 19.71
CA GLU A 194 -3.41 -7.43 20.23
C GLU A 194 -2.63 -8.08 19.07
N PRO A 195 -1.29 -8.02 19.05
CA PRO A 195 -0.50 -8.53 17.94
C PRO A 195 -0.83 -9.98 17.57
N ASP A 196 -0.89 -10.25 16.26
CA ASP A 196 -1.28 -11.53 15.65
C ASP A 196 -2.69 -12.02 16.01
N LYS A 197 -3.51 -11.22 16.70
CA LYS A 197 -4.85 -11.61 17.12
C LYS A 197 -5.91 -10.70 16.56
N GLN A 198 -5.90 -9.40 16.89
CA GLN A 198 -6.93 -8.46 16.41
C GLN A 198 -6.56 -6.99 16.59
N ILE A 199 -7.22 -6.15 15.79
CA ILE A 199 -7.28 -4.70 15.99
C ILE A 199 -8.75 -4.32 16.08
N VAL A 200 -9.14 -3.61 17.14
CA VAL A 200 -10.49 -3.11 17.33
C VAL A 200 -10.55 -1.62 17.07
N PHE A 201 -11.39 -1.23 16.13
CA PHE A 201 -11.65 0.17 15.82
C PHE A 201 -13.04 0.58 16.29
N ALA A 202 -13.17 1.87 16.59
CA ALA A 202 -14.47 2.50 16.79
C ALA A 202 -14.55 3.83 16.04
N HIS A 203 -15.72 4.18 15.54
CA HIS A 203 -15.96 5.45 14.87
C HIS A 203 -15.67 6.63 15.80
N HIS A 204 -14.90 7.58 15.32
CA HIS A 204 -14.66 8.87 15.99
C HIS A 204 -15.86 9.79 15.76
N LYS A 205 -16.79 9.83 16.72
CA LYS A 205 -18.02 10.64 16.62
C LYS A 205 -17.76 12.15 16.42
N GLY A 206 -16.59 12.61 16.80
CA GLY A 206 -16.15 14.00 16.62
C GLY A 206 -15.40 14.25 15.31
N TRP A 207 -15.35 13.27 14.41
CA TRP A 207 -14.65 13.46 13.15
C TRP A 207 -15.27 14.58 12.32
N TRP A 208 -14.43 15.43 11.76
CA TRP A 208 -14.82 16.62 11.01
C TRP A 208 -15.52 16.32 9.67
N GLY A 209 -15.36 15.11 9.14
CA GLY A 209 -15.98 14.66 7.91
C GLY A 209 -17.32 13.95 8.13
N LYS A 210 -17.78 13.27 7.09
CA LYS A 210 -19.00 12.45 7.12
C LYS A 210 -18.67 11.04 6.62
N LEU A 211 -19.07 10.01 7.37
CA LEU A 211 -18.99 8.64 6.90
C LEU A 211 -19.99 8.41 5.76
N ASP A 212 -19.54 7.76 4.68
CA ASP A 212 -20.39 7.37 3.56
C ASP A 212 -21.20 6.10 3.83
N GLY A 213 -21.10 5.52 5.02
CA GLY A 213 -21.76 4.27 5.41
C GLY A 213 -22.19 4.28 6.86
N ASN A 214 -22.56 3.11 7.35
CA ASN A 214 -23.08 2.90 8.70
C ASN A 214 -22.17 2.04 9.59
N VAL A 215 -20.95 1.71 9.14
CA VAL A 215 -19.99 0.93 9.94
C VAL A 215 -19.43 1.81 11.04
N THR A 216 -19.66 1.45 12.29
CA THR A 216 -19.17 2.19 13.47
C THR A 216 -18.08 1.47 14.23
N ASP A 217 -18.09 0.13 14.16
CA ASP A 217 -17.12 -0.69 14.85
C ASP A 217 -16.51 -1.69 13.85
N VAL A 218 -15.19 -1.89 13.94
CA VAL A 218 -14.48 -2.83 13.08
C VAL A 218 -13.58 -3.70 13.92
N VAL A 219 -13.64 -5.01 13.70
CA VAL A 219 -12.67 -5.96 14.24
C VAL A 219 -11.87 -6.49 13.06
N TYR A 220 -10.61 -6.10 12.99
CA TYR A 220 -9.64 -6.63 12.04
C TYR A 220 -8.91 -7.82 12.63
N THR A 221 -8.85 -8.94 11.91
CA THR A 221 -8.21 -10.17 12.35
C THR A 221 -7.19 -10.62 11.29
N PRO A 222 -5.89 -10.67 11.60
CA PRO A 222 -4.89 -11.24 10.72
C PRO A 222 -5.04 -12.76 10.65
N ILE A 223 -5.35 -13.31 9.47
CA ILE A 223 -5.46 -14.75 9.22
C ILE A 223 -4.46 -15.11 8.12
N LYS A 224 -3.31 -15.65 8.50
CA LYS A 224 -2.18 -15.94 7.60
C LYS A 224 -2.52 -17.02 6.57
N SER A 225 -3.24 -18.07 6.97
CA SER A 225 -3.64 -19.17 6.08
C SER A 225 -4.77 -18.76 5.13
N ASP A 226 -4.53 -18.85 3.83
CA ASP A 226 -5.51 -18.59 2.77
C ASP A 226 -6.78 -19.45 2.95
N ALA A 227 -6.60 -20.74 3.18
CA ALA A 227 -7.71 -21.69 3.35
C ALA A 227 -8.57 -21.33 4.58
N THR A 228 -7.94 -20.99 5.70
CA THR A 228 -8.63 -20.57 6.93
C THR A 228 -9.38 -19.27 6.72
N ARG A 229 -8.78 -18.31 6.02
CA ARG A 229 -9.38 -17.00 5.75
C ARG A 229 -10.63 -17.12 4.84
N VAL A 230 -10.55 -17.95 3.79
CA VAL A 230 -11.69 -18.25 2.90
C VAL A 230 -12.78 -19.02 3.63
N SER A 231 -12.43 -19.99 4.48
CA SER A 231 -13.39 -20.75 5.27
C SER A 231 -14.14 -19.88 6.28
N ALA A 232 -13.45 -18.95 6.95
CA ALA A 232 -14.06 -18.00 7.88
C ALA A 232 -15.09 -17.09 7.17
N LEU A 233 -14.79 -16.64 5.93
CA LEU A 233 -15.77 -15.88 5.14
C LEU A 233 -17.01 -16.71 4.78
N LEU A 234 -16.82 -17.95 4.33
CA LEU A 234 -17.91 -18.83 3.93
C LEU A 234 -18.79 -19.25 5.13
N ALA A 235 -18.20 -19.36 6.31
CA ALA A 235 -18.92 -19.66 7.57
C ALA A 235 -19.65 -18.44 8.15
N GLY A 236 -19.33 -17.20 7.67
CA GLY A 236 -19.88 -15.96 8.25
C GLY A 236 -19.17 -15.53 9.53
N ASP A 237 -18.01 -16.10 9.84
CA ASP A 237 -17.19 -15.68 10.98
C ASP A 237 -16.56 -14.29 10.75
N VAL A 238 -16.35 -13.95 9.47
CA VAL A 238 -15.92 -12.62 9.00
C VAL A 238 -16.80 -12.13 7.85
N ASP A 239 -16.98 -10.82 7.75
CA ASP A 239 -17.85 -10.16 6.76
C ASP A 239 -17.06 -9.70 5.51
N LEU A 240 -15.78 -9.39 5.68
CA LEU A 240 -14.90 -8.88 4.64
C LEU A 240 -13.56 -9.63 4.69
N VAL A 241 -13.10 -10.04 3.52
CA VAL A 241 -11.74 -10.57 3.33
C VAL A 241 -11.04 -9.75 2.28
N THR A 242 -9.88 -9.21 2.62
CA THR A 242 -8.88 -8.71 1.68
C THR A 242 -7.77 -9.75 1.50
N ASP A 243 -6.87 -9.55 0.52
CA ASP A 243 -5.83 -10.54 0.16
C ASP A 243 -6.43 -11.92 -0.19
N LEU A 244 -7.48 -11.89 -1.02
CA LEU A 244 -8.19 -13.11 -1.44
C LEU A 244 -7.32 -13.95 -2.37
N PRO A 245 -7.11 -15.26 -2.08
CA PRO A 245 -6.38 -16.13 -3.00
C PRO A 245 -7.14 -16.32 -4.31
N VAL A 246 -6.47 -16.07 -5.44
CA VAL A 246 -7.11 -16.06 -6.76
C VAL A 246 -7.73 -17.40 -7.16
N GLN A 247 -7.25 -18.51 -6.60
CA GLN A 247 -7.79 -19.85 -6.84
C GLN A 247 -9.17 -20.06 -6.24
N ASP A 248 -9.56 -19.28 -5.22
CA ASP A 248 -10.86 -19.41 -4.57
C ASP A 248 -11.91 -18.42 -5.11
N VAL A 249 -11.51 -17.48 -5.97
CA VAL A 249 -12.40 -16.43 -6.51
C VAL A 249 -13.63 -17.01 -7.21
N ASP A 250 -13.45 -18.04 -8.09
CA ASP A 250 -14.57 -18.65 -8.80
C ASP A 250 -15.53 -19.39 -7.87
N ARG A 251 -15.00 -20.03 -6.81
CA ARG A 251 -15.81 -20.66 -5.76
C ARG A 251 -16.64 -19.64 -5.01
N LEU A 252 -16.04 -18.52 -4.63
CA LEU A 252 -16.73 -17.46 -3.90
C LEU A 252 -17.75 -16.72 -4.79
N ARG A 253 -17.47 -16.51 -6.07
CA ARG A 253 -18.44 -15.92 -7.03
C ARG A 253 -19.69 -16.79 -7.20
N LYS A 254 -19.56 -18.11 -7.05
CA LYS A 254 -20.68 -19.07 -7.14
C LYS A 254 -21.45 -19.24 -5.83
N SER A 255 -20.91 -18.77 -4.72
CA SER A 255 -21.58 -18.85 -3.41
C SER A 255 -22.67 -17.79 -3.32
N ALA A 256 -23.88 -18.19 -2.89
CA ALA A 256 -25.02 -17.30 -2.77
C ALA A 256 -24.81 -16.19 -1.69
N ASN A 257 -23.95 -16.47 -0.71
CA ASN A 257 -23.75 -15.61 0.46
C ASN A 257 -22.51 -14.71 0.36
N THR A 258 -21.77 -14.76 -0.75
CA THR A 258 -20.56 -13.95 -0.93
C THR A 258 -20.60 -13.15 -2.21
N LYS A 259 -19.96 -11.97 -2.17
CA LYS A 259 -19.75 -11.12 -3.34
C LYS A 259 -18.26 -10.86 -3.49
N VAL A 260 -17.71 -11.17 -4.65
CA VAL A 260 -16.33 -10.82 -4.99
C VAL A 260 -16.31 -9.49 -5.70
N LEU A 261 -15.54 -8.55 -5.16
CA LEU A 261 -15.19 -7.29 -5.80
C LEU A 261 -13.74 -7.39 -6.24
N ASP A 262 -13.47 -7.13 -7.50
CA ASP A 262 -12.13 -7.06 -8.07
C ASP A 262 -11.86 -5.71 -8.68
N GLY A 263 -10.60 -5.30 -8.65
CA GLY A 263 -10.15 -4.01 -9.17
C GLY A 263 -8.65 -4.04 -9.45
N HIS A 264 -8.17 -2.99 -10.11
CA HIS A 264 -6.75 -2.86 -10.39
C HIS A 264 -5.98 -2.46 -9.13
N GLU A 265 -4.96 -3.24 -8.80
CA GLU A 265 -3.99 -2.86 -7.79
C GLU A 265 -2.85 -2.07 -8.47
N VAL A 266 -2.37 -1.02 -7.82
CA VAL A 266 -1.26 -0.18 -8.31
C VAL A 266 0.11 -0.81 -8.03
N ARG A 267 0.17 -2.13 -7.98
CA ARG A 267 1.38 -2.91 -7.70
C ARG A 267 1.87 -3.61 -8.96
N THR A 268 3.13 -3.39 -9.31
CA THR A 268 3.80 -4.13 -10.38
C THR A 268 4.75 -5.16 -9.79
N ILE A 269 4.56 -6.43 -10.12
CA ILE A 269 5.48 -7.52 -9.78
C ILE A 269 6.51 -7.63 -10.88
N PHE A 270 7.78 -7.56 -10.51
CA PHE A 270 8.90 -7.57 -11.44
C PHE A 270 10.05 -8.44 -10.94
N ILE A 271 10.95 -8.80 -11.85
CA ILE A 271 12.20 -9.48 -11.53
C ILE A 271 13.33 -8.45 -11.56
N GLY A 272 13.94 -8.23 -10.41
CA GLY A 272 15.17 -7.45 -10.28
C GLY A 272 16.38 -8.30 -10.69
N MET A 273 17.28 -7.72 -11.48
CA MET A 273 18.53 -8.36 -11.91
C MET A 273 19.71 -7.52 -11.43
N ASP A 274 20.63 -8.12 -10.69
CA ASP A 274 21.85 -7.46 -10.26
C ASP A 274 22.70 -7.07 -11.48
N GLN A 275 22.88 -5.79 -11.69
CA GLN A 275 23.73 -5.21 -12.74
C GLN A 275 24.92 -4.45 -12.16
N HIS A 276 25.02 -4.37 -10.82
CA HIS A 276 26.07 -3.61 -10.14
C HIS A 276 27.34 -4.42 -9.98
N ASN A 277 27.24 -5.64 -9.43
CA ASN A 277 28.40 -6.46 -9.13
C ASN A 277 29.08 -6.98 -10.40
N ASP A 278 30.42 -7.12 -10.37
CA ASP A 278 31.19 -7.62 -11.53
C ASP A 278 31.04 -9.12 -11.72
N GLU A 279 30.80 -9.86 -10.65
CA GLU A 279 30.44 -11.28 -10.67
C GLU A 279 29.05 -11.48 -10.11
N LEU A 280 28.22 -12.30 -10.78
CA LEU A 280 26.89 -12.64 -10.31
C LEU A 280 26.98 -13.64 -9.14
N LYS A 281 26.62 -13.19 -7.96
CA LYS A 281 26.53 -14.06 -6.78
C LYS A 281 25.56 -15.22 -7.05
N TYR A 282 25.85 -16.39 -6.51
CA TYR A 282 24.97 -17.57 -6.58
C TYR A 282 24.67 -18.07 -8.01
N ALA A 283 25.63 -17.88 -8.94
CA ALA A 283 25.60 -18.39 -10.31
C ALA A 283 26.74 -19.38 -10.55
N ASP A 284 26.60 -20.23 -11.61
CA ASP A 284 27.67 -21.12 -12.09
C ASP A 284 28.71 -20.38 -12.95
N VAL A 285 28.39 -19.21 -13.44
CA VAL A 285 29.31 -18.33 -14.19
C VAL A 285 30.24 -17.60 -13.23
N LYS A 286 31.57 -17.78 -13.40
CA LYS A 286 32.59 -17.17 -12.55
C LYS A 286 33.29 -16.03 -13.23
N GLY A 287 33.73 -15.02 -12.44
CA GLY A 287 34.48 -13.87 -12.90
C GLY A 287 33.72 -12.88 -13.78
N LYS A 288 32.41 -13.04 -13.94
CA LYS A 288 31.56 -12.10 -14.69
C LYS A 288 30.08 -12.17 -14.29
N ASN A 289 29.37 -11.13 -14.66
CA ASN A 289 27.93 -11.01 -14.41
C ASN A 289 27.15 -11.00 -15.72
N PRO A 290 26.45 -12.09 -16.06
CA PRO A 290 25.65 -12.17 -17.28
C PRO A 290 24.59 -11.06 -17.38
N PHE A 291 24.05 -10.58 -16.24
CA PHE A 291 23.00 -9.56 -16.23
C PHE A 291 23.46 -8.16 -16.60
N LYS A 292 24.77 -7.90 -16.68
CA LYS A 292 25.31 -6.66 -17.27
C LYS A 292 25.08 -6.57 -18.78
N ASP A 293 24.99 -7.71 -19.48
CA ASP A 293 24.69 -7.74 -20.92
C ASP A 293 23.19 -7.54 -21.15
N VAL A 294 22.82 -6.51 -21.89
CA VAL A 294 21.43 -6.20 -22.23
C VAL A 294 20.76 -7.34 -23.01
N ARG A 295 21.52 -8.08 -23.84
CA ARG A 295 21.00 -9.22 -24.62
C ARG A 295 20.53 -10.33 -23.71
N VAL A 296 21.24 -10.60 -22.62
CA VAL A 296 20.85 -11.59 -21.62
C VAL A 296 19.53 -11.18 -20.92
N ARG A 297 19.42 -9.90 -20.51
CA ARG A 297 18.19 -9.41 -19.90
C ARG A 297 16.99 -9.45 -20.86
N GLN A 298 17.21 -9.11 -22.13
CA GLN A 298 16.20 -9.22 -23.18
C GLN A 298 15.78 -10.68 -23.43
N ALA A 299 16.73 -11.60 -23.48
CA ALA A 299 16.46 -13.02 -23.65
C ALA A 299 15.61 -13.57 -22.49
N LEU A 300 15.96 -13.25 -21.25
CA LEU A 300 15.15 -13.65 -20.10
C LEU A 300 13.74 -13.04 -20.13
N ASN A 301 13.60 -11.83 -20.63
CA ASN A 301 12.31 -11.16 -20.82
C ASN A 301 11.48 -11.84 -21.93
N MET A 302 12.06 -12.16 -23.09
CA MET A 302 11.42 -12.86 -24.22
C MET A 302 10.99 -14.28 -23.83
N ALA A 303 11.71 -14.92 -22.93
CA ALA A 303 11.41 -16.28 -22.47
C ALA A 303 10.20 -16.37 -21.54
N VAL A 304 9.62 -15.23 -21.08
CA VAL A 304 8.50 -15.20 -20.15
C VAL A 304 7.16 -15.03 -20.88
N ASP A 305 6.31 -16.05 -20.82
CA ASP A 305 4.92 -15.99 -21.27
C ASP A 305 4.03 -15.36 -20.18
N ARG A 306 3.90 -14.02 -20.21
CA ARG A 306 3.09 -13.28 -19.23
C ARG A 306 1.61 -13.60 -19.34
N GLU A 307 1.11 -13.92 -20.55
CA GLU A 307 -0.29 -14.31 -20.75
C GLU A 307 -0.57 -15.70 -20.15
N ALA A 308 0.38 -16.62 -20.21
CA ALA A 308 0.25 -17.89 -19.51
C ALA A 308 0.24 -17.70 -17.98
N ILE A 309 1.10 -16.83 -17.45
CA ILE A 309 1.07 -16.48 -16.01
C ILE A 309 -0.30 -15.87 -15.66
N ARG A 310 -0.79 -14.90 -16.41
CA ARG A 310 -2.11 -14.30 -16.20
C ARG A 310 -3.21 -15.35 -16.17
N ARG A 311 -3.27 -16.17 -17.20
CA ARG A 311 -4.35 -17.14 -17.37
C ARG A 311 -4.29 -18.30 -16.37
N VAL A 312 -3.09 -18.88 -16.17
CA VAL A 312 -2.94 -20.12 -15.41
C VAL A 312 -2.65 -19.85 -13.94
N VAL A 313 -1.67 -19.01 -13.65
CA VAL A 313 -1.23 -18.74 -12.27
C VAL A 313 -2.18 -17.75 -11.59
N MET A 314 -2.56 -16.68 -12.30
CA MET A 314 -3.36 -15.58 -11.75
C MET A 314 -4.87 -15.69 -12.05
N ARG A 315 -5.31 -16.77 -12.71
CA ARG A 315 -6.73 -17.01 -13.03
C ARG A 315 -7.43 -15.85 -13.75
N GLY A 316 -6.69 -15.11 -14.58
CA GLY A 316 -7.17 -13.91 -15.28
C GLY A 316 -7.12 -12.61 -14.47
N LEU A 317 -6.74 -12.68 -13.18
CA LEU A 317 -6.79 -11.56 -12.24
C LEU A 317 -5.45 -10.82 -12.15
N SER A 318 -4.82 -10.59 -13.29
CA SER A 318 -3.63 -9.74 -13.41
C SER A 318 -3.56 -9.12 -14.80
N ILE A 319 -2.73 -8.10 -14.94
CA ILE A 319 -2.48 -7.41 -16.22
C ILE A 319 -0.98 -7.60 -16.53
N PRO A 320 -0.62 -8.19 -17.70
CA PRO A 320 0.75 -8.19 -18.16
C PRO A 320 1.27 -6.76 -18.30
N ALA A 321 2.45 -6.47 -17.78
CA ALA A 321 3.06 -5.15 -17.78
C ALA A 321 4.49 -5.20 -18.34
N ALA A 322 4.93 -4.10 -18.96
CA ALA A 322 6.28 -3.89 -19.43
C ALA A 322 7.02 -2.79 -18.65
N ILE A 323 6.30 -1.96 -17.90
CA ILE A 323 6.86 -0.87 -17.10
C ILE A 323 6.44 -1.00 -15.62
N MET A 324 7.17 -0.29 -14.76
CA MET A 324 6.95 -0.32 -13.32
C MET A 324 5.72 0.46 -12.86
N VAL A 325 5.18 1.33 -13.71
CA VAL A 325 4.04 2.20 -13.40
C VAL A 325 2.75 1.52 -13.85
N ALA A 326 1.89 1.18 -12.90
CA ALA A 326 0.63 0.49 -13.20
C ALA A 326 -0.39 1.40 -13.94
N PRO A 327 -1.32 0.81 -14.72
CA PRO A 327 -2.41 1.57 -15.33
C PRO A 327 -3.21 2.37 -14.29
N GLY A 328 -3.54 3.63 -14.63
CA GLY A 328 -4.24 4.56 -13.74
C GLY A 328 -3.32 5.38 -12.82
N VAL A 329 -2.06 5.01 -12.68
CA VAL A 329 -1.05 5.80 -11.95
C VAL A 329 -0.47 6.89 -12.86
N HIS A 330 -0.21 8.07 -12.30
CA HIS A 330 0.43 9.17 -13.03
C HIS A 330 1.80 8.73 -13.55
N GLY A 331 2.05 8.97 -14.85
CA GLY A 331 3.25 8.52 -15.53
C GLY A 331 3.09 7.20 -16.31
N HIS A 332 1.96 6.49 -16.15
CA HIS A 332 1.66 5.36 -17.03
C HIS A 332 1.40 5.84 -18.47
N SER A 333 2.00 5.17 -19.44
CA SER A 333 1.75 5.39 -20.87
C SER A 333 1.65 4.04 -21.58
N LYS A 334 0.56 3.85 -22.32
CA LYS A 334 0.35 2.67 -23.17
C LYS A 334 1.39 2.55 -24.29
N ASP A 335 2.00 3.67 -24.69
CA ASP A 335 3.01 3.68 -25.77
C ASP A 335 4.32 3.04 -25.35
N ILE A 336 4.65 3.05 -24.06
CA ILE A 336 5.86 2.43 -23.52
C ILE A 336 5.56 1.14 -22.74
N ASP A 337 4.29 0.90 -22.34
CA ASP A 337 3.86 -0.34 -21.69
C ASP A 337 3.58 -1.43 -22.74
N ARG A 338 4.61 -1.73 -23.55
CA ARG A 338 4.57 -2.73 -24.62
C ARG A 338 5.25 -4.01 -24.16
N VAL A 339 4.46 -4.98 -23.75
CA VAL A 339 4.96 -6.29 -23.36
C VAL A 339 5.73 -6.95 -24.51
N MET A 340 6.96 -7.36 -24.22
CA MET A 340 7.78 -8.08 -25.19
C MET A 340 7.11 -9.41 -25.58
N LYS A 341 7.12 -9.72 -26.88
CA LYS A 341 6.56 -10.95 -27.41
C LYS A 341 7.28 -12.17 -26.80
N TYR A 342 6.49 -13.13 -26.35
CA TYR A 342 7.01 -14.43 -25.91
C TYR A 342 7.64 -15.17 -27.09
N ASP A 343 8.94 -15.43 -27.00
CA ASP A 343 9.72 -16.16 -27.99
C ASP A 343 10.92 -16.88 -27.33
N PRO A 344 10.73 -18.08 -26.81
CA PRO A 344 11.80 -18.82 -26.14
C PRO A 344 12.91 -19.26 -27.11
N ASN A 345 12.61 -19.44 -28.41
CA ASN A 345 13.61 -19.77 -29.40
C ASN A 345 14.49 -18.56 -29.74
N GLY A 346 13.88 -17.39 -29.93
CA GLY A 346 14.60 -16.12 -30.06
C GLY A 346 15.45 -15.81 -28.84
N ALA A 347 14.92 -16.07 -27.64
CA ALA A 347 15.67 -15.92 -26.39
C ALA A 347 16.93 -16.81 -26.35
N LYS A 348 16.82 -18.06 -26.77
CA LYS A 348 17.95 -19.01 -26.85
C LYS A 348 19.03 -18.53 -27.82
N LYS A 349 18.62 -17.99 -28.97
CA LYS A 349 19.49 -17.41 -29.98
C LYS A 349 20.27 -16.21 -29.44
N LEU A 350 19.53 -15.31 -28.78
CA LEU A 350 20.12 -14.10 -28.19
C LEU A 350 21.09 -14.42 -27.04
N LEU A 351 20.81 -15.45 -26.24
CA LEU A 351 21.74 -15.97 -25.24
C LEU A 351 23.04 -16.50 -25.87
N ALA A 352 22.92 -17.24 -26.97
CA ALA A 352 24.10 -17.73 -27.70
C ALA A 352 24.96 -16.59 -28.26
N GLU A 353 24.35 -15.57 -28.83
CA GLU A 353 25.01 -14.33 -29.29
C GLU A 353 25.67 -13.54 -28.16
N ALA A 354 25.11 -13.63 -26.94
CA ALA A 354 25.68 -13.04 -25.74
C ALA A 354 26.81 -13.88 -25.11
N GLY A 355 27.17 -15.04 -25.73
CA GLY A 355 28.22 -15.92 -25.25
C GLY A 355 27.76 -17.03 -24.30
N TYR A 356 26.45 -17.30 -24.24
CA TYR A 356 25.86 -18.35 -23.41
C TYR A 356 25.06 -19.36 -24.25
N PRO A 357 25.67 -20.06 -25.22
CA PRO A 357 24.96 -21.00 -26.12
C PRO A 357 24.29 -22.17 -25.37
N ASN A 358 24.84 -22.57 -24.23
CA ASN A 358 24.32 -23.64 -23.37
C ASN A 358 23.54 -23.08 -22.16
N GLY A 359 23.26 -21.75 -22.16
CA GLY A 359 22.69 -21.06 -21.02
C GLY A 359 23.65 -20.95 -19.84
N PHE A 360 23.10 -20.72 -18.66
CA PHE A 360 23.81 -20.68 -17.38
C PHE A 360 22.85 -20.95 -16.24
N GLU A 361 23.40 -21.11 -15.03
CA GLU A 361 22.60 -21.32 -13.82
C GLU A 361 22.74 -20.14 -12.86
N PHE A 362 21.62 -19.76 -12.21
CA PHE A 362 21.60 -18.75 -11.15
C PHE A 362 20.52 -19.06 -10.11
N THR A 363 20.60 -18.41 -8.95
CA THR A 363 19.56 -18.50 -7.92
C THR A 363 18.53 -17.40 -8.11
N LEU A 364 17.23 -17.75 -8.18
CA LEU A 364 16.10 -16.85 -8.11
C LEU A 364 15.62 -16.78 -6.65
N ASP A 365 15.87 -15.70 -5.97
CA ASP A 365 15.28 -15.42 -4.66
C ASP A 365 13.83 -14.95 -4.82
N CYS A 366 12.92 -15.51 -4.03
CA CYS A 366 11.49 -15.28 -4.17
C CYS A 366 10.83 -15.24 -2.79
N PRO A 367 10.02 -14.22 -2.48
CA PRO A 367 9.16 -14.27 -1.30
C PRO A 367 8.04 -15.30 -1.52
N ASN A 368 7.44 -15.81 -0.42
CA ASN A 368 6.35 -16.79 -0.48
C ASN A 368 5.15 -16.42 0.40
N ASN A 369 5.15 -15.23 0.98
CA ASN A 369 4.07 -14.76 1.84
C ASN A 369 3.86 -13.24 1.74
N ARG A 370 4.17 -12.63 0.58
CA ARG A 370 4.09 -11.18 0.40
C ARG A 370 3.15 -10.74 -0.70
N TYR A 371 3.16 -11.39 -1.84
CA TYR A 371 2.37 -11.07 -3.02
C TYR A 371 1.44 -12.22 -3.36
N VAL A 372 0.33 -11.89 -4.03
CA VAL A 372 -0.60 -12.92 -4.50
C VAL A 372 0.14 -13.91 -5.41
N ASN A 373 0.17 -15.18 -5.04
CA ASN A 373 0.82 -16.27 -5.76
C ASN A 373 2.31 -16.07 -6.08
N ASP A 374 3.05 -15.33 -5.24
CA ASP A 374 4.46 -15.00 -5.45
C ASP A 374 5.32 -16.24 -5.76
N GLU A 375 5.30 -17.26 -4.93
CA GLU A 375 6.06 -18.49 -5.16
C GLU A 375 5.63 -19.23 -6.45
N ARG A 376 4.32 -19.28 -6.75
CA ARG A 376 3.82 -19.90 -7.98
C ARG A 376 4.24 -19.17 -9.24
N ILE A 377 4.32 -17.83 -9.19
CA ILE A 377 4.86 -17.01 -10.28
C ILE A 377 6.34 -17.37 -10.48
N CYS A 378 7.13 -17.42 -9.40
CA CYS A 378 8.54 -17.78 -9.48
C CYS A 378 8.76 -19.21 -10.03
N GLN A 379 7.95 -20.18 -9.61
CA GLN A 379 7.98 -21.56 -10.17
C GLN A 379 7.69 -21.56 -11.67
N ALA A 380 6.70 -20.77 -12.12
CA ALA A 380 6.39 -20.64 -13.55
C ALA A 380 7.57 -20.03 -14.34
N LEU A 381 8.23 -19.00 -13.78
CA LEU A 381 9.41 -18.37 -14.40
C LEU A 381 10.57 -19.36 -14.55
N VAL A 382 10.87 -20.15 -13.52
CA VAL A 382 11.89 -21.22 -13.57
C VAL A 382 11.63 -22.17 -14.74
N GLY A 383 10.38 -22.64 -14.89
CA GLY A 383 10.00 -23.52 -15.99
C GLY A 383 10.06 -22.87 -17.38
N MET A 384 9.79 -21.56 -17.46
CA MET A 384 9.84 -20.80 -18.71
C MET A 384 11.29 -20.54 -19.14
N TRP A 385 12.16 -20.12 -18.24
CA TRP A 385 13.59 -19.89 -18.53
C TRP A 385 14.33 -21.18 -18.89
N ALA A 386 13.95 -22.32 -18.30
CA ALA A 386 14.51 -23.62 -18.66
C ALA A 386 14.28 -23.96 -20.14
N LYS A 387 13.15 -23.56 -20.74
CA LYS A 387 12.88 -23.76 -22.18
C LYS A 387 13.83 -22.93 -23.06
N ALA A 388 14.34 -21.81 -22.56
CA ALA A 388 15.36 -20.99 -23.22
C ALA A 388 16.81 -21.44 -22.91
N GLY A 389 16.97 -22.49 -22.09
CA GLY A 389 18.29 -23.04 -21.73
C GLY A 389 18.89 -22.44 -20.45
N VAL A 390 18.18 -21.55 -19.74
CA VAL A 390 18.66 -20.94 -18.49
C VAL A 390 18.07 -21.69 -17.30
N ARG A 391 18.91 -22.11 -16.36
CA ARG A 391 18.51 -22.85 -15.18
C ARG A 391 18.46 -21.94 -13.95
N ALA A 392 17.27 -21.53 -13.56
CA ALA A 392 17.07 -20.79 -12.31
C ALA A 392 16.76 -21.76 -11.16
N ARG A 393 17.58 -21.73 -10.09
CA ARG A 393 17.28 -22.45 -8.85
C ARG A 393 16.39 -21.57 -7.98
N LEU A 394 15.18 -22.02 -7.72
CA LEU A 394 14.26 -21.28 -6.86
C LEU A 394 14.70 -21.36 -5.39
N ASN A 395 14.89 -20.21 -4.77
CA ASN A 395 15.11 -20.06 -3.35
C ASN A 395 13.92 -19.28 -2.75
N SER A 396 12.87 -20.01 -2.38
CA SER A 396 11.64 -19.47 -1.79
C SER A 396 11.81 -19.25 -0.29
N MET A 397 11.41 -18.08 0.19
CA MET A 397 11.56 -17.72 1.61
C MET A 397 10.50 -16.72 2.08
N PRO A 398 10.22 -16.65 3.39
CA PRO A 398 9.39 -15.59 3.96
C PRO A 398 9.95 -14.20 3.65
N PHE A 399 9.07 -13.22 3.43
CA PHE A 399 9.44 -11.85 3.07
C PHE A 399 10.40 -11.19 4.06
N ALA A 400 10.28 -11.51 5.36
CA ALA A 400 11.18 -11.01 6.39
C ALA A 400 12.66 -11.42 6.16
N ASN A 401 12.89 -12.57 5.50
CA ASN A 401 14.23 -13.05 5.14
C ASN A 401 14.64 -12.57 3.74
N PHE A 402 13.66 -12.34 2.86
CA PHE A 402 13.89 -11.91 1.48
C PHE A 402 14.45 -10.47 1.42
N ILE A 403 13.86 -9.53 2.17
CA ILE A 403 14.27 -8.11 2.12
C ILE A 403 15.73 -7.90 2.55
N PRO A 404 16.22 -8.42 3.69
CA PRO A 404 17.63 -8.28 4.05
C PRO A 404 18.59 -8.85 3.00
N LYS A 405 18.18 -9.93 2.33
CA LYS A 405 19.00 -10.59 1.31
C LYS A 405 19.14 -9.78 0.02
N ILE A 406 18.10 -9.09 -0.43
CA ILE A 406 18.14 -8.31 -1.68
C ILE A 406 18.68 -6.88 -1.50
N LEU A 407 18.80 -6.39 -0.25
CA LEU A 407 19.36 -5.07 0.06
C LEU A 407 20.86 -5.11 0.39
N ASN A 408 21.46 -6.30 0.58
CA ASN A 408 22.87 -6.56 0.88
C ASN A 408 23.53 -7.38 -0.23
#